data_482313a52ff55a16547be9de7c2f2c2b
#
_entry.id   482313a52ff55a16547be9de7c2f2c2b
#
_cell.length_a   1.000
_cell.length_b   1.000
_cell.length_c   1.000
_cell.angle_alpha   90.00
_cell.angle_beta   90.00
_cell.angle_gamma   90.00
#
_symmetry.space_group_name_H-M   'P 1'
#
loop_
_entity.id
_entity.type
_entity.pdbx_description
1 polymer ?
#
loop_
_entity_poly.entity_id
_entity_poly.type
_entity_poly.pdbx_seq_one_letter_code
_entity_poly.pdbx_strand_id
1 'polypeptide(L)'
;MNIIDELEWRGAINQQTDAEGLYKLVDQKSISLYCGIDPTGDSMHIGHLIPFMILKRFQLAGHHPVILIGGGTGAIGDPSGRTTERVLQTAEQVKHNADSLTEQMKKLFGEDGSFTMMNNYDWLSKISLLDFLRDYGKLFNINTMLAKDVVASRLETGISFTEFSYQILQSIDYKMLYEKCGVQLQIGGADQWGNITNGIELIRKTNESHEAFGLTIPLMLKADGTKFGKTAGGAVWLDPKKTSPYEFYQFWFNQDDRDVVKYLKYFTFLTKEEIDTLDKEVQAHPENRTAQKRLAEEVTRFVHGEAGLAQALKVTAALFSGDIAELTGEEIEGAFRNTKGGEVAFAPVNIVGALVEAGVEKSKRQAREDITNGAVRVNGMQIKDTEASISAHPNTNGRFIIIRKGKKNYFSIAVKE
;
A
#
# COMPACT_ATOMS: atom_id res chain seq x y z
N MET A 1 28.48 0.29 3.12
CA MET A 1 27.59 0.58 4.25
C MET A 1 26.80 -0.70 4.49
N ASN A 2 26.78 -1.19 5.74
CA ASN A 2 26.00 -2.37 6.11
C ASN A 2 24.49 -2.04 5.94
N ILE A 3 23.69 -3.02 5.59
CA ILE A 3 22.23 -2.82 5.41
C ILE A 3 21.56 -2.32 6.71
N ILE A 4 22.03 -2.72 7.87
CA ILE A 4 21.52 -2.24 9.17
C ILE A 4 21.79 -0.74 9.34
N ASP A 5 23.01 -0.26 9.01
CA ASP A 5 23.34 1.17 9.04
C ASP A 5 22.41 1.98 8.12
N GLU A 6 22.11 1.45 6.94
CA GLU A 6 21.17 2.08 6.01
C GLU A 6 19.77 2.18 6.60
N LEU A 7 19.27 1.10 7.21
CA LEU A 7 17.95 1.08 7.83
C LEU A 7 17.87 2.02 9.04
N GLU A 8 18.91 2.11 9.86
CA GLU A 8 19.00 3.05 10.98
C GLU A 8 18.94 4.49 10.50
N TRP A 9 19.77 4.84 9.51
CA TRP A 9 19.75 6.17 8.92
C TRP A 9 18.37 6.54 8.34
N ARG A 10 17.67 5.57 7.73
CA ARG A 10 16.32 5.78 7.21
C ARG A 10 15.25 5.87 8.31
N GLY A 11 15.60 5.57 9.56
CA GLY A 11 14.66 5.50 10.69
C GLY A 11 13.71 4.30 10.57
N ALA A 12 14.14 3.22 9.94
CA ALA A 12 13.32 2.06 9.62
C ALA A 12 13.40 0.92 10.66
N ILE A 13 14.16 1.10 11.74
CA ILE A 13 14.28 0.12 12.82
C ILE A 13 13.56 0.61 14.07
N ASN A 14 12.64 -0.22 14.58
CA ASN A 14 11.97 0.01 15.85
C ASN A 14 12.58 -0.87 16.96
N GLN A 15 12.61 -2.19 16.77
CA GLN A 15 13.17 -3.15 17.72
C GLN A 15 13.93 -4.24 16.98
N GLN A 16 14.97 -4.76 17.62
CA GLN A 16 15.74 -5.92 17.19
C GLN A 16 15.92 -6.87 18.37
N THR A 17 15.91 -8.18 18.17
CA THR A 17 16.09 -9.17 19.23
C THR A 17 17.54 -9.27 19.72
N ASP A 18 18.49 -9.13 18.79
CA ASP A 18 19.93 -9.07 19.04
C ASP A 18 20.56 -8.21 17.94
N ALA A 19 20.75 -6.92 18.23
CA ALA A 19 21.24 -5.95 17.26
C ALA A 19 22.70 -6.24 16.84
N GLU A 20 23.56 -6.62 17.82
CA GLU A 20 24.98 -6.91 17.55
C GLU A 20 25.14 -8.20 16.73
N GLY A 21 24.41 -9.26 17.10
CA GLY A 21 24.42 -10.53 16.39
C GLY A 21 23.90 -10.38 14.96
N LEU A 22 22.78 -9.69 14.76
CA LEU A 22 22.22 -9.44 13.43
C LEU A 22 23.16 -8.60 12.56
N TYR A 23 23.75 -7.53 13.12
CA TYR A 23 24.71 -6.69 12.40
C TYR A 23 25.91 -7.50 11.88
N LYS A 24 26.51 -8.32 12.73
CA LYS A 24 27.62 -9.21 12.36
C LYS A 24 27.22 -10.23 11.31
N LEU A 25 26.02 -10.80 11.46
CA LEU A 25 25.52 -11.83 10.56
C LEU A 25 25.37 -11.31 9.11
N VAL A 26 24.72 -10.16 8.95
CA VAL A 26 24.46 -9.58 7.60
C VAL A 26 25.72 -8.98 6.97
N ASP A 27 26.72 -8.63 7.77
CA ASP A 27 28.02 -8.16 7.31
C ASP A 27 28.91 -9.30 6.77
N GLN A 28 28.78 -10.48 7.34
CA GLN A 28 29.65 -11.63 7.02
C GLN A 28 29.14 -12.49 5.87
N LYS A 29 27.83 -12.59 5.70
CA LYS A 29 27.23 -13.48 4.69
C LYS A 29 25.86 -12.99 4.19
N SER A 30 25.48 -13.44 3.01
CA SER A 30 24.10 -13.35 2.56
C SER A 30 23.22 -14.23 3.44
N ILE A 31 22.07 -13.70 3.86
CA ILE A 31 21.06 -14.41 4.65
C ILE A 31 19.75 -14.51 3.91
N SER A 32 18.93 -15.50 4.28
CA SER A 32 17.52 -15.52 3.95
C SER A 32 16.70 -14.84 5.06
N LEU A 33 15.73 -14.01 4.65
CA LEU A 33 14.87 -13.27 5.56
C LEU A 33 13.44 -13.27 5.03
N TYR A 34 12.45 -13.09 5.92
CA TYR A 34 11.06 -13.10 5.45
C TYR A 34 10.18 -12.03 6.07
N CYS A 35 9.12 -11.71 5.33
CA CYS A 35 7.93 -11.03 5.83
C CYS A 35 6.69 -11.76 5.30
N GLY A 36 5.68 -11.91 6.15
CA GLY A 36 4.39 -12.51 5.79
C GLY A 36 3.34 -11.45 5.45
N ILE A 37 2.39 -11.82 4.61
CA ILE A 37 1.18 -11.05 4.34
C ILE A 37 -0.03 -11.97 4.26
N ASP A 38 -1.06 -11.68 5.06
CA ASP A 38 -2.35 -12.34 4.98
C ASP A 38 -3.18 -11.78 3.81
N PRO A 39 -3.74 -12.63 2.94
CA PRO A 39 -4.49 -12.22 1.76
C PRO A 39 -5.91 -11.74 2.13
N THR A 40 -6.00 -10.63 2.85
CA THR A 40 -7.27 -10.03 3.30
C THR A 40 -8.00 -9.24 2.21
N GLY A 41 -7.40 -9.08 1.05
CA GLY A 41 -7.93 -8.47 -0.16
C GLY A 41 -7.12 -8.88 -1.38
N ASP A 42 -7.69 -8.67 -2.56
CA ASP A 42 -7.11 -9.01 -3.86
C ASP A 42 -6.04 -8.01 -4.34
N SER A 43 -5.67 -7.03 -3.51
CA SER A 43 -4.57 -6.10 -3.76
C SER A 43 -3.93 -5.64 -2.46
N MET A 44 -2.63 -5.36 -2.52
CA MET A 44 -1.95 -4.57 -1.52
C MET A 44 -2.30 -3.09 -1.65
N HIS A 45 -2.15 -2.36 -0.55
CA HIS A 45 -2.16 -0.90 -0.51
C HIS A 45 -0.80 -0.39 0.00
N ILE A 46 -0.57 0.92 -0.10
CA ILE A 46 0.72 1.53 0.26
C ILE A 46 1.18 1.26 1.70
N GLY A 47 0.26 0.96 2.63
CA GLY A 47 0.64 0.55 3.99
C GLY A 47 1.35 -0.81 4.02
N HIS A 48 0.94 -1.76 3.17
CA HIS A 48 1.63 -3.03 3.01
C HIS A 48 3.01 -2.88 2.35
N LEU A 49 3.20 -1.82 1.56
CA LEU A 49 4.48 -1.57 0.88
C LEU A 49 5.64 -1.33 1.88
N ILE A 50 5.35 -0.82 3.09
CA ILE A 50 6.38 -0.47 4.08
C ILE A 50 7.33 -1.63 4.39
N PRO A 51 6.88 -2.80 4.89
CA PRO A 51 7.78 -3.93 5.17
C PRO A 51 8.41 -4.49 3.89
N PHE A 52 7.73 -4.46 2.76
CA PHE A 52 8.26 -4.97 1.50
C PHE A 52 9.35 -4.05 0.89
N MET A 53 9.32 -2.76 1.15
CA MET A 53 10.44 -1.87 0.84
C MET A 53 11.70 -2.25 1.61
N ILE A 54 11.55 -2.70 2.86
CA ILE A 54 12.70 -3.18 3.64
C ILE A 54 13.23 -4.50 3.06
N LEU A 55 12.35 -5.46 2.76
CA LEU A 55 12.77 -6.70 2.08
C LEU A 55 13.49 -6.40 0.76
N LYS A 56 12.97 -5.46 -0.04
CA LYS A 56 13.60 -5.07 -1.32
C LYS A 56 14.99 -4.48 -1.11
N ARG A 57 15.22 -3.71 -0.03
CA ARG A 57 16.57 -3.21 0.31
C ARG A 57 17.53 -4.34 0.64
N PHE A 58 17.08 -5.32 1.41
CA PHE A 58 17.87 -6.53 1.66
C PHE A 58 18.19 -7.29 0.37
N GLN A 59 17.22 -7.41 -0.55
CA GLN A 59 17.46 -8.01 -1.88
C GLN A 59 18.54 -7.25 -2.64
N LEU A 60 18.45 -5.90 -2.70
CA LEU A 60 19.45 -5.05 -3.37
C LEU A 60 20.82 -5.10 -2.71
N ALA A 61 20.87 -5.38 -1.41
CA ALA A 61 22.12 -5.60 -0.67
C ALA A 61 22.70 -7.03 -0.84
N GLY A 62 22.05 -7.89 -1.64
CA GLY A 62 22.53 -9.24 -1.94
C GLY A 62 22.05 -10.34 -0.98
N HIS A 63 21.08 -10.05 -0.13
CA HIS A 63 20.38 -11.05 0.70
C HIS A 63 19.20 -11.66 -0.06
N HIS A 64 18.63 -12.76 0.46
CA HIS A 64 17.56 -13.51 -0.20
C HIS A 64 16.22 -13.37 0.53
N PRO A 65 15.30 -12.48 0.08
CA PRO A 65 13.97 -12.38 0.64
C PRO A 65 13.12 -13.62 0.37
N VAL A 66 12.36 -14.03 1.39
CA VAL A 66 11.29 -15.01 1.28
C VAL A 66 9.99 -14.26 1.60
N ILE A 67 9.05 -14.27 0.68
CA ILE A 67 7.73 -13.65 0.86
C ILE A 67 6.73 -14.75 1.18
N LEU A 68 6.13 -14.66 2.37
CA LEU A 68 5.17 -15.64 2.84
C LEU A 68 3.74 -15.13 2.61
N ILE A 69 3.00 -15.82 1.77
CA ILE A 69 1.55 -15.60 1.63
C ILE A 69 0.83 -16.42 2.69
N GLY A 70 0.00 -15.75 3.48
CA GLY A 70 -0.79 -16.35 4.55
C GLY A 70 -2.04 -17.07 4.05
N GLY A 71 -1.91 -18.04 3.13
CA GLY A 71 -3.06 -18.79 2.61
C GLY A 71 -3.78 -19.62 3.69
N GLY A 72 -3.06 -20.07 4.71
CA GLY A 72 -3.63 -20.72 5.89
C GLY A 72 -4.07 -19.71 6.96
N THR A 73 -3.18 -18.80 7.33
CA THR A 73 -3.43 -17.79 8.39
C THR A 73 -4.46 -16.74 7.98
N GLY A 74 -4.61 -16.44 6.69
CA GLY A 74 -5.63 -15.52 6.19
C GLY A 74 -7.07 -15.97 6.46
N ALA A 75 -7.28 -17.30 6.63
CA ALA A 75 -8.58 -17.85 7.04
C ALA A 75 -8.84 -17.74 8.55
N ILE A 76 -7.81 -17.42 9.36
CA ILE A 76 -7.87 -17.35 10.83
C ILE A 76 -7.96 -15.88 11.27
N GLY A 77 -7.09 -15.03 10.78
CA GLY A 77 -7.04 -13.60 11.04
C GLY A 77 -6.13 -13.20 12.20
N ASP A 78 -5.14 -12.37 11.90
CA ASP A 78 -4.22 -11.77 12.88
C ASP A 78 -4.95 -10.73 13.74
N PRO A 79 -4.96 -10.85 15.09
CA PRO A 79 -5.52 -9.86 15.98
C PRO A 79 -4.67 -8.59 16.13
N SER A 80 -3.41 -8.60 15.66
CA SER A 80 -2.46 -7.51 15.86
C SER A 80 -2.98 -6.17 15.30
N GLY A 81 -2.90 -5.12 16.12
CA GLY A 81 -3.29 -3.75 15.75
C GLY A 81 -4.80 -3.54 15.58
N ARG A 82 -5.65 -4.47 16.06
CA ARG A 82 -7.12 -4.42 15.96
C ARG A 82 -7.81 -4.48 17.32
N THR A 83 -9.00 -3.90 17.37
CA THR A 83 -9.88 -3.90 18.53
C THR A 83 -11.11 -4.82 18.38
N THR A 84 -11.35 -5.32 17.15
CA THR A 84 -12.49 -6.19 16.82
C THR A 84 -12.05 -7.40 16.03
N GLU A 85 -12.78 -8.50 16.16
CA GLU A 85 -12.53 -9.74 15.42
C GLU A 85 -12.69 -9.56 13.90
N ARG A 86 -11.91 -10.30 13.13
CA ARG A 86 -12.02 -10.28 11.66
C ARG A 86 -13.23 -11.07 11.20
N VAL A 87 -13.89 -10.58 10.16
CA VAL A 87 -14.85 -11.38 9.39
C VAL A 87 -14.06 -12.42 8.60
N LEU A 88 -14.37 -13.70 8.81
CA LEU A 88 -13.72 -14.79 8.13
C LEU A 88 -14.11 -14.82 6.64
N GLN A 89 -13.13 -15.04 5.78
CA GLN A 89 -13.32 -15.19 4.34
C GLN A 89 -13.51 -16.66 3.97
N THR A 90 -14.15 -16.93 2.82
CA THR A 90 -14.23 -18.29 2.29
C THR A 90 -12.86 -18.74 1.77
N ALA A 91 -12.64 -20.07 1.68
CA ALA A 91 -11.39 -20.62 1.16
C ALA A 91 -11.11 -20.16 -0.28
N GLU A 92 -12.15 -20.05 -1.11
CA GLU A 92 -12.04 -19.57 -2.50
C GLU A 92 -11.60 -18.10 -2.53
N GLN A 93 -12.14 -17.25 -1.64
CA GLN A 93 -11.77 -15.86 -1.55
C GLN A 93 -10.33 -15.69 -1.10
N VAL A 94 -9.90 -16.43 -0.07
CA VAL A 94 -8.51 -16.45 0.41
C VAL A 94 -7.56 -16.88 -0.70
N LYS A 95 -7.91 -17.94 -1.45
CA LYS A 95 -7.11 -18.40 -2.58
C LYS A 95 -7.00 -17.35 -3.69
N HIS A 96 -8.11 -16.76 -4.11
CA HIS A 96 -8.13 -15.68 -5.11
C HIS A 96 -7.24 -14.51 -4.71
N ASN A 97 -7.38 -14.06 -3.48
CA ASN A 97 -6.57 -12.98 -2.94
C ASN A 97 -5.08 -13.35 -2.89
N ALA A 98 -4.75 -14.57 -2.45
CA ALA A 98 -3.38 -15.08 -2.40
C ALA A 98 -2.71 -15.09 -3.79
N ASP A 99 -3.43 -15.58 -4.82
CA ASP A 99 -2.96 -15.58 -6.20
C ASP A 99 -2.71 -14.14 -6.69
N SER A 100 -3.62 -13.21 -6.41
CA SER A 100 -3.48 -11.79 -6.78
C SER A 100 -2.29 -11.11 -6.11
N LEU A 101 -2.07 -11.33 -4.81
CA LEU A 101 -0.92 -10.79 -4.08
C LEU A 101 0.40 -11.39 -4.59
N THR A 102 0.41 -12.67 -4.94
CA THR A 102 1.58 -13.34 -5.52
C THR A 102 2.03 -12.65 -6.81
N GLU A 103 1.11 -12.33 -7.71
CA GLU A 103 1.42 -11.62 -8.95
C GLU A 103 1.91 -10.18 -8.71
N GLN A 104 1.38 -9.50 -7.70
CA GLN A 104 1.88 -8.17 -7.33
C GLN A 104 3.30 -8.24 -6.76
N MET A 105 3.61 -9.25 -5.94
CA MET A 105 4.96 -9.44 -5.38
C MET A 105 5.99 -9.74 -6.46
N LYS A 106 5.67 -10.59 -7.45
CA LYS A 106 6.55 -10.85 -8.60
C LYS A 106 6.91 -9.58 -9.35
N LYS A 107 5.95 -8.68 -9.56
CA LYS A 107 6.21 -7.37 -10.18
C LYS A 107 7.17 -6.50 -9.38
N LEU A 108 7.08 -6.49 -8.05
CA LEU A 108 7.92 -5.67 -7.18
C LEU A 108 9.33 -6.25 -7.01
N PHE A 109 9.46 -7.57 -6.93
CA PHE A 109 10.74 -8.23 -6.61
C PHE A 109 11.49 -8.76 -7.83
N GLY A 110 10.80 -8.93 -8.96
CA GLY A 110 11.38 -9.50 -10.20
C GLY A 110 11.10 -11.00 -10.34
N GLU A 111 11.57 -11.60 -11.43
CA GLU A 111 11.42 -13.02 -11.73
C GLU A 111 12.77 -13.72 -11.96
N ASP A 112 13.85 -13.12 -11.48
CA ASP A 112 15.24 -13.55 -11.70
C ASP A 112 15.74 -14.59 -10.68
N GLY A 113 14.85 -15.07 -9.78
CA GLY A 113 15.19 -16.03 -8.73
C GLY A 113 15.89 -15.41 -7.52
N SER A 114 16.00 -14.08 -7.44
CA SER A 114 16.63 -13.38 -6.31
C SER A 114 15.75 -13.31 -5.06
N PHE A 115 14.55 -13.86 -5.10
CA PHE A 115 13.64 -14.03 -3.97
C PHE A 115 12.82 -15.32 -4.11
N THR A 116 12.15 -15.74 -3.03
CA THR A 116 11.31 -16.93 -3.00
C THR A 116 9.90 -16.59 -2.53
N MET A 117 8.88 -17.17 -3.18
CA MET A 117 7.49 -17.12 -2.74
C MET A 117 7.14 -18.42 -2.03
N MET A 118 6.50 -18.31 -0.86
CA MET A 118 5.99 -19.45 -0.08
C MET A 118 4.54 -19.19 0.33
N ASN A 119 3.78 -20.27 0.53
CA ASN A 119 2.41 -20.18 1.04
C ASN A 119 2.28 -21.07 2.28
N ASN A 120 1.88 -20.54 3.42
CA ASN A 120 1.79 -21.29 4.66
C ASN A 120 0.65 -22.33 4.67
N TYR A 121 -0.29 -22.26 3.74
CA TYR A 121 -1.28 -23.31 3.53
C TYR A 121 -0.61 -24.68 3.25
N ASP A 122 0.56 -24.69 2.62
CA ASP A 122 1.27 -25.92 2.22
C ASP A 122 1.69 -26.78 3.41
N TRP A 123 1.87 -26.21 4.59
CA TRP A 123 2.19 -26.95 5.82
C TRP A 123 1.10 -26.87 6.87
N LEU A 124 0.45 -25.71 7.08
CA LEU A 124 -0.58 -25.57 8.11
C LEU A 124 -1.78 -26.49 7.85
N SER A 125 -2.18 -26.68 6.59
CA SER A 125 -3.29 -27.58 6.21
C SER A 125 -2.99 -29.06 6.47
N LYS A 126 -1.73 -29.42 6.68
CA LYS A 126 -1.31 -30.83 6.89
C LYS A 126 -1.10 -31.17 8.35
N ILE A 127 -1.11 -30.19 9.25
CA ILE A 127 -0.95 -30.42 10.69
C ILE A 127 -2.32 -30.83 11.24
N SER A 128 -2.42 -32.06 11.73
CA SER A 128 -3.65 -32.51 12.39
C SER A 128 -3.86 -31.76 13.73
N LEU A 129 -5.12 -31.66 14.20
CA LEU A 129 -5.42 -31.05 15.49
C LEU A 129 -4.62 -31.69 16.64
N LEU A 130 -4.46 -33.03 16.60
CA LEU A 130 -3.72 -33.74 17.65
C LEU A 130 -2.22 -33.45 17.58
N ASP A 131 -1.64 -33.38 16.39
CA ASP A 131 -0.24 -32.99 16.21
C ASP A 131 0.00 -31.55 16.62
N PHE A 132 -0.91 -30.63 16.26
CA PHE A 132 -0.85 -29.24 16.71
C PHE A 132 -0.79 -29.14 18.25
N LEU A 133 -1.68 -29.80 18.95
CA LEU A 133 -1.73 -29.75 20.41
C LEU A 133 -0.52 -30.45 21.06
N ARG A 134 -0.13 -31.64 20.56
CA ARG A 134 0.94 -32.45 21.11
C ARG A 134 2.33 -31.88 20.84
N ASP A 135 2.59 -31.46 19.62
CA ASP A 135 3.96 -31.16 19.17
C ASP A 135 4.27 -29.66 19.28
N TYR A 136 3.27 -28.79 19.05
CA TYR A 136 3.44 -27.34 19.16
C TYR A 136 2.81 -26.77 20.43
N GLY A 137 1.57 -27.10 20.75
CA GLY A 137 0.82 -26.51 21.85
C GLY A 137 1.56 -26.57 23.19
N LYS A 138 2.20 -27.71 23.51
CA LYS A 138 2.99 -27.88 24.75
C LYS A 138 4.22 -26.98 24.85
N LEU A 139 4.70 -26.41 23.74
CA LEU A 139 5.88 -25.55 23.72
C LEU A 139 5.54 -24.08 24.04
N PHE A 140 4.26 -23.73 24.07
CA PHE A 140 3.78 -22.39 24.38
C PHE A 140 3.20 -22.31 25.79
N ASN A 141 3.69 -21.34 26.56
CA ASN A 141 3.18 -21.08 27.91
C ASN A 141 2.02 -20.09 27.84
N ILE A 142 0.85 -20.47 28.34
CA ILE A 142 -0.38 -19.66 28.31
C ILE A 142 -0.16 -18.30 28.97
N ASN A 143 0.50 -18.24 30.14
CA ASN A 143 0.74 -16.96 30.82
C ASN A 143 1.58 -16.00 29.98
N THR A 144 2.61 -16.53 29.30
CA THR A 144 3.43 -15.73 28.38
C THR A 144 2.63 -15.24 27.17
N MET A 145 1.74 -16.09 26.65
CA MET A 145 0.86 -15.70 25.51
C MET A 145 -0.14 -14.62 25.92
N LEU A 146 -0.74 -14.73 27.12
CA LEU A 146 -1.70 -13.74 27.64
C LEU A 146 -1.03 -12.40 27.96
N ALA A 147 0.25 -12.40 28.33
CA ALA A 147 1.02 -11.19 28.65
C ALA A 147 1.47 -10.39 27.42
N LYS A 148 1.31 -10.92 26.19
CA LYS A 148 1.63 -10.16 24.97
C LYS A 148 0.66 -8.99 24.81
N ASP A 149 1.16 -7.79 24.49
CA ASP A 149 0.36 -6.56 24.38
C ASP A 149 -0.86 -6.70 23.48
N VAL A 150 -0.71 -7.39 22.35
CA VAL A 150 -1.79 -7.67 21.38
C VAL A 150 -2.92 -8.49 22.02
N VAL A 151 -2.60 -9.44 22.89
CA VAL A 151 -3.59 -10.26 23.59
C VAL A 151 -4.10 -9.54 24.83
N ALA A 152 -3.22 -8.98 25.66
CA ALA A 152 -3.55 -8.30 26.89
C ALA A 152 -4.56 -7.15 26.64
N SER A 153 -4.38 -6.37 25.60
CA SER A 153 -5.29 -5.28 25.21
C SER A 153 -6.71 -5.74 24.80
N ARG A 154 -6.87 -7.03 24.49
CA ARG A 154 -8.13 -7.63 24.05
C ARG A 154 -8.82 -8.47 25.14
N LEU A 155 -8.17 -8.73 26.29
CA LEU A 155 -8.75 -9.59 27.35
C LEU A 155 -10.05 -9.01 27.93
N GLU A 156 -10.16 -7.69 28.06
CA GLU A 156 -11.36 -7.04 28.59
C GLU A 156 -12.52 -7.02 27.59
N THR A 157 -12.22 -6.88 26.30
CA THR A 157 -13.23 -6.83 25.22
C THR A 157 -13.57 -8.19 24.63
N GLY A 158 -12.74 -9.20 24.93
CA GLY A 158 -12.83 -10.56 24.41
C GLY A 158 -11.92 -10.80 23.22
N ILE A 159 -11.32 -11.98 23.17
CA ILE A 159 -10.54 -12.53 22.06
C ILE A 159 -10.99 -13.98 21.86
N SER A 160 -11.32 -14.39 20.63
CA SER A 160 -11.65 -15.78 20.34
C SER A 160 -10.43 -16.68 20.46
N PHE A 161 -10.62 -17.97 20.69
CA PHE A 161 -9.53 -18.94 20.68
C PHE A 161 -8.84 -18.98 19.31
N THR A 162 -9.59 -18.77 18.24
CA THR A 162 -9.07 -18.67 16.88
C THR A 162 -8.04 -17.54 16.76
N GLU A 163 -8.41 -16.31 17.10
CA GLU A 163 -7.47 -15.18 17.09
C GLU A 163 -6.31 -15.36 18.10
N PHE A 164 -6.59 -15.88 19.30
CA PHE A 164 -5.58 -16.16 20.31
C PHE A 164 -4.52 -17.16 19.81
N SER A 165 -4.92 -18.18 19.06
CA SER A 165 -4.01 -19.20 18.53
C SER A 165 -3.15 -18.72 17.35
N TYR A 166 -3.49 -17.58 16.73
CA TYR A 166 -2.75 -17.04 15.58
C TYR A 166 -1.24 -16.92 15.84
N GLN A 167 -0.84 -16.46 17.02
CA GLN A 167 0.56 -16.33 17.40
C GLN A 167 1.34 -17.67 17.34
N ILE A 168 0.66 -18.80 17.54
CA ILE A 168 1.26 -20.13 17.41
C ILE A 168 1.46 -20.46 15.93
N LEU A 169 0.46 -20.16 15.08
CA LEU A 169 0.51 -20.44 13.65
C LEU A 169 1.65 -19.66 12.98
N GLN A 170 1.79 -18.37 13.27
CA GLN A 170 2.90 -17.56 12.75
C GLN A 170 4.27 -18.03 13.29
N SER A 171 4.31 -18.57 14.51
CA SER A 171 5.56 -19.17 15.05
C SER A 171 5.94 -20.45 14.30
N ILE A 172 4.95 -21.27 13.92
CA ILE A 172 5.16 -22.45 13.08
C ILE A 172 5.68 -22.02 11.71
N ASP A 173 5.14 -20.94 11.13
CA ASP A 173 5.61 -20.40 9.85
C ASP A 173 7.09 -20.05 9.91
N TYR A 174 7.52 -19.32 10.93
CA TYR A 174 8.93 -18.97 11.07
C TYR A 174 9.82 -20.21 11.20
N LYS A 175 9.41 -21.18 12.05
CA LYS A 175 10.13 -22.45 12.19
C LYS A 175 10.23 -23.19 10.86
N MET A 176 9.14 -23.32 10.11
CA MET A 176 9.10 -24.01 8.81
C MET A 176 10.00 -23.34 7.79
N LEU A 177 10.00 -21.99 7.73
CA LEU A 177 10.87 -21.24 6.84
C LEU A 177 12.35 -21.32 7.26
N TYR A 178 12.63 -21.31 8.57
CA TYR A 178 13.97 -21.54 9.10
C TYR A 178 14.53 -22.89 8.65
N GLU A 179 13.75 -23.96 8.82
CA GLU A 179 14.16 -25.32 8.49
C GLU A 179 14.23 -25.62 6.99
N LYS A 180 13.29 -25.09 6.20
CA LYS A 180 13.18 -25.41 4.77
C LYS A 180 13.93 -24.44 3.86
N CYS A 181 14.01 -23.16 4.23
CA CYS A 181 14.55 -22.11 3.40
C CYS A 181 15.78 -21.43 4.03
N GLY A 182 16.22 -21.87 5.21
CA GLY A 182 17.35 -21.24 5.94
C GLY A 182 17.07 -19.80 6.35
N VAL A 183 15.82 -19.43 6.59
CA VAL A 183 15.44 -18.07 6.96
C VAL A 183 15.92 -17.77 8.38
N GLN A 184 16.79 -16.77 8.52
CA GLN A 184 17.37 -16.37 9.79
C GLN A 184 16.80 -15.08 10.37
N LEU A 185 16.05 -14.28 9.60
CA LEU A 185 15.48 -13.01 10.05
C LEU A 185 14.00 -12.90 9.66
N GLN A 186 13.14 -12.61 10.64
CA GLN A 186 11.75 -12.19 10.39
C GLN A 186 11.62 -10.66 10.52
N ILE A 187 10.96 -10.04 9.53
CA ILE A 187 10.64 -8.60 9.53
C ILE A 187 9.13 -8.43 9.63
N GLY A 188 8.69 -7.43 10.42
CA GLY A 188 7.28 -7.05 10.54
C GLY A 188 7.09 -5.64 11.07
N GLY A 189 5.86 -5.16 11.14
CA GLY A 189 5.53 -3.92 11.85
C GLY A 189 5.75 -4.03 13.36
N ALA A 190 5.74 -2.90 14.06
CA ALA A 190 5.92 -2.86 15.53
C ALA A 190 4.88 -3.73 16.27
N ASP A 191 3.68 -3.85 15.71
CA ASP A 191 2.59 -4.69 16.23
C ASP A 191 2.88 -6.20 16.14
N GLN A 192 3.87 -6.61 15.33
CA GLN A 192 4.26 -8.00 15.12
C GLN A 192 5.33 -8.51 16.11
N TRP A 193 5.85 -7.65 17.00
CA TRP A 193 6.94 -8.00 17.92
C TRP A 193 6.66 -9.26 18.75
N GLY A 194 5.45 -9.38 19.27
CA GLY A 194 5.00 -10.54 20.05
C GLY A 194 5.04 -11.83 19.26
N ASN A 195 4.51 -11.81 18.03
CA ASN A 195 4.48 -12.97 17.14
C ASN A 195 5.90 -13.38 16.71
N ILE A 196 6.75 -12.40 16.34
CA ILE A 196 8.15 -12.63 15.94
C ILE A 196 8.94 -13.29 17.06
N THR A 197 8.87 -12.76 18.28
CA THR A 197 9.59 -13.32 19.42
C THR A 197 9.11 -14.72 19.82
N ASN A 198 7.83 -15.02 19.64
CA ASN A 198 7.29 -16.37 19.83
C ASN A 198 7.87 -17.36 18.80
N GLY A 199 8.02 -16.94 17.54
CA GLY A 199 8.65 -17.76 16.50
C GLY A 199 10.11 -18.07 16.80
N ILE A 200 10.88 -17.07 17.22
CA ILE A 200 12.29 -17.27 17.65
C ILE A 200 12.37 -18.24 18.82
N GLU A 201 11.50 -18.10 19.80
CA GLU A 201 11.46 -19.00 20.97
C GLU A 201 11.08 -20.43 20.57
N LEU A 202 10.18 -20.63 19.62
CA LEU A 202 9.84 -21.94 19.08
C LEU A 202 11.06 -22.58 18.39
N ILE A 203 11.78 -21.82 17.54
CA ILE A 203 13.01 -22.27 16.88
C ILE A 203 14.04 -22.70 17.93
N ARG A 204 14.27 -21.86 18.96
CA ARG A 204 15.20 -22.14 20.04
C ARG A 204 14.87 -23.44 20.79
N LYS A 205 13.59 -23.76 20.99
CA LYS A 205 13.16 -24.98 21.70
C LYS A 205 13.23 -26.23 20.85
N THR A 206 13.23 -26.11 19.52
CA THR A 206 13.12 -27.25 18.62
C THR A 206 14.37 -27.52 17.79
N ASN A 207 15.36 -26.62 17.81
CA ASN A 207 16.59 -26.76 17.02
C ASN A 207 17.82 -26.60 17.93
N GLU A 208 18.82 -27.46 17.75
CA GLU A 208 20.08 -27.41 18.50
C GLU A 208 20.89 -26.14 18.17
N SER A 209 20.95 -25.79 16.89
CA SER A 209 21.53 -24.54 16.39
C SER A 209 20.41 -23.56 16.04
N HIS A 210 20.40 -22.39 16.66
CA HIS A 210 19.28 -21.45 16.55
C HIS A 210 19.76 -19.99 16.38
N GLU A 211 20.24 -19.67 15.19
CA GLU A 211 20.51 -18.29 14.78
C GLU A 211 19.25 -17.71 14.11
N ALA A 212 18.28 -17.27 14.91
CA ALA A 212 17.06 -16.66 14.44
C ALA A 212 16.87 -15.26 15.04
N PHE A 213 16.56 -14.28 14.21
CA PHE A 213 16.49 -12.87 14.57
C PHE A 213 15.13 -12.28 14.21
N GLY A 214 14.76 -11.21 14.89
CA GLY A 214 13.58 -10.41 14.61
C GLY A 214 13.93 -8.94 14.51
N LEU A 215 13.32 -8.26 13.53
CA LEU A 215 13.40 -6.83 13.35
C LEU A 215 12.00 -6.26 13.10
N THR A 216 11.63 -5.23 13.86
CA THR A 216 10.37 -4.52 13.61
C THR A 216 10.60 -3.10 13.11
N ILE A 217 9.64 -2.65 12.30
CA ILE A 217 9.60 -1.34 11.67
C ILE A 217 8.65 -0.45 12.47
N PRO A 218 8.98 0.84 12.70
CA PRO A 218 8.09 1.77 13.37
C PRO A 218 6.74 1.92 12.65
N LEU A 219 5.68 2.17 13.43
CA LEU A 219 4.39 2.54 12.85
C LEU A 219 4.51 3.86 12.09
N MET A 220 4.15 3.84 10.81
CA MET A 220 4.16 5.04 9.97
C MET A 220 2.96 5.93 10.29
N LEU A 221 3.23 7.10 10.84
CA LEU A 221 2.25 8.16 11.07
C LEU A 221 2.57 9.38 10.20
N LYS A 222 1.55 10.12 9.82
CA LYS A 222 1.70 11.45 9.23
C LYS A 222 2.09 12.48 10.29
N ALA A 223 2.56 13.66 9.87
CA ALA A 223 2.92 14.75 10.77
C ALA A 223 1.74 15.26 11.62
N ASP A 224 0.50 15.04 11.19
CA ASP A 224 -0.73 15.34 11.94
C ASP A 224 -1.12 14.23 12.94
N GLY A 225 -0.32 13.17 13.08
CA GLY A 225 -0.55 12.03 13.97
C GLY A 225 -1.52 10.97 13.42
N THR A 226 -2.09 11.16 12.25
CA THR A 226 -2.98 10.17 11.62
C THR A 226 -2.19 9.03 10.98
N LYS A 227 -2.84 7.85 10.85
CA LYS A 227 -2.21 6.70 10.20
C LYS A 227 -1.95 6.96 8.72
N PHE A 228 -0.74 6.62 8.26
CA PHE A 228 -0.38 6.66 6.85
C PHE A 228 -1.18 5.65 6.02
N GLY A 229 -1.41 5.96 4.73
CA GLY A 229 -1.98 5.02 3.77
C GLY A 229 -3.49 5.11 3.55
N LYS A 230 -4.18 6.01 4.27
CA LYS A 230 -5.60 6.28 4.05
C LYS A 230 -5.82 7.72 3.57
N THR A 231 -6.71 7.87 2.61
CA THR A 231 -7.22 9.16 2.13
C THR A 231 -8.71 9.28 2.47
N ALA A 232 -9.32 10.43 2.22
CA ALA A 232 -10.77 10.58 2.30
C ALA A 232 -11.52 9.62 1.34
N GLY A 233 -10.87 9.17 0.25
CA GLY A 233 -11.38 8.21 -0.70
C GLY A 233 -11.09 6.74 -0.35
N GLY A 234 -10.46 6.46 0.79
CA GLY A 234 -10.11 5.10 1.21
C GLY A 234 -8.63 4.76 1.09
N ALA A 235 -8.33 3.48 0.92
CA ALA A 235 -6.96 3.00 0.75
C ALA A 235 -6.41 3.33 -0.65
N VAL A 236 -5.10 3.63 -0.73
CA VAL A 236 -4.37 3.77 -2.00
C VAL A 236 -3.79 2.40 -2.36
N TRP A 237 -4.33 1.81 -3.42
CA TRP A 237 -4.02 0.45 -3.83
C TRP A 237 -2.83 0.39 -4.78
N LEU A 238 -2.13 -0.74 -4.80
CA LEU A 238 -1.06 -0.99 -5.76
C LEU A 238 -1.59 -1.53 -7.09
N ASP A 239 -2.84 -2.04 -7.12
CA ASP A 239 -3.50 -2.45 -8.36
C ASP A 239 -3.94 -1.21 -9.16
N PRO A 240 -3.46 -1.02 -10.40
CA PRO A 240 -3.83 0.12 -11.25
C PRO A 240 -5.33 0.16 -11.61
N LYS A 241 -6.04 -0.97 -11.50
CA LYS A 241 -7.49 -1.03 -11.70
C LYS A 241 -8.27 -0.42 -10.52
N LYS A 242 -7.68 -0.38 -9.31
CA LYS A 242 -8.30 0.17 -8.09
C LYS A 242 -7.85 1.60 -7.81
N THR A 243 -6.56 1.89 -8.00
CA THR A 243 -5.99 3.24 -7.93
C THR A 243 -5.14 3.41 -9.19
N SER A 244 -5.57 4.27 -10.10
CA SER A 244 -4.85 4.49 -11.36
C SER A 244 -3.42 5.01 -11.10
N PRO A 245 -2.47 4.81 -12.04
CA PRO A 245 -1.12 5.36 -11.91
C PRO A 245 -1.11 6.88 -11.70
N TYR A 246 -2.08 7.60 -12.29
CA TYR A 246 -2.26 9.04 -12.05
C TYR A 246 -2.66 9.36 -10.61
N GLU A 247 -3.70 8.69 -10.07
CA GLU A 247 -4.13 8.88 -8.67
C GLU A 247 -3.03 8.48 -7.70
N PHE A 248 -2.32 7.39 -7.99
CA PHE A 248 -1.19 6.93 -7.20
C PHE A 248 -0.05 7.96 -7.18
N TYR A 249 0.32 8.51 -8.34
CA TYR A 249 1.30 9.59 -8.46
C TYR A 249 0.86 10.84 -7.69
N GLN A 250 -0.41 11.26 -7.85
CA GLN A 250 -0.96 12.44 -7.18
C GLN A 250 -1.00 12.28 -5.66
N PHE A 251 -1.24 11.07 -5.15
CA PHE A 251 -1.14 10.81 -3.72
C PHE A 251 0.25 11.18 -3.18
N TRP A 252 1.30 10.72 -3.83
CA TRP A 252 2.68 11.01 -3.39
C TRP A 252 3.09 12.46 -3.64
N PHE A 253 2.68 13.02 -4.76
CA PHE A 253 2.95 14.42 -5.10
C PHE A 253 2.31 15.40 -4.11
N ASN A 254 1.16 15.05 -3.53
CA ASN A 254 0.42 15.91 -2.60
C ASN A 254 0.78 15.71 -1.12
N GLN A 255 1.90 15.03 -0.80
CA GLN A 255 2.34 14.88 0.57
C GLN A 255 2.78 16.22 1.19
N ASP A 256 2.60 16.32 2.52
CA ASP A 256 3.00 17.49 3.31
C ASP A 256 4.53 17.63 3.32
N ASP A 257 5.03 18.87 3.31
CA ASP A 257 6.47 19.17 3.36
C ASP A 257 7.13 18.59 4.62
N ARG A 258 6.40 18.49 5.72
CA ARG A 258 6.86 17.90 7.00
C ARG A 258 7.06 16.38 6.92
N ASP A 259 6.41 15.72 5.97
CA ASP A 259 6.44 14.26 5.83
C ASP A 259 7.32 13.79 4.66
N VAL A 260 7.51 14.62 3.63
CA VAL A 260 8.09 14.20 2.35
C VAL A 260 9.49 13.59 2.50
N VAL A 261 10.35 14.16 3.34
CA VAL A 261 11.72 13.65 3.55
C VAL A 261 11.69 12.27 4.23
N LYS A 262 10.80 12.08 5.21
CA LYS A 262 10.57 10.78 5.82
C LYS A 262 10.13 9.75 4.77
N TYR A 263 9.19 10.11 3.88
CA TYR A 263 8.72 9.21 2.84
C TYR A 263 9.77 8.91 1.78
N LEU A 264 10.62 9.88 1.41
CA LEU A 264 11.78 9.63 0.56
C LEU A 264 12.70 8.57 1.16
N LYS A 265 12.99 8.64 2.46
CA LYS A 265 13.79 7.64 3.17
C LYS A 265 13.16 6.24 3.13
N TYR A 266 11.84 6.13 3.31
CA TYR A 266 11.14 4.84 3.39
C TYR A 266 10.83 4.22 2.04
N PHE A 267 10.32 5.00 1.09
CA PHE A 267 9.69 4.51 -0.13
C PHE A 267 10.53 4.66 -1.40
N THR A 268 11.75 5.20 -1.30
CA THR A 268 12.64 5.33 -2.45
C THR A 268 13.98 4.64 -2.19
N PHE A 269 14.72 4.34 -3.25
CA PHE A 269 16.08 3.79 -3.17
C PHE A 269 17.14 4.88 -3.39
N LEU A 270 16.78 6.15 -3.25
CA LEU A 270 17.68 7.28 -3.34
C LEU A 270 18.76 7.21 -2.26
N THR A 271 19.95 7.67 -2.62
CA THR A 271 21.09 7.75 -1.70
C THR A 271 20.86 8.81 -0.61
N LYS A 272 21.68 8.76 0.42
CA LYS A 272 21.65 9.77 1.49
C LYS A 272 21.87 11.16 0.93
N GLU A 273 22.86 11.32 0.06
CA GLU A 273 23.25 12.57 -0.56
C GLU A 273 22.12 13.18 -1.42
N GLU A 274 21.42 12.34 -2.18
CA GLU A 274 20.25 12.76 -2.96
C GLU A 274 19.13 13.24 -2.04
N ILE A 275 18.83 12.52 -0.96
CA ILE A 275 17.78 12.89 0.00
C ILE A 275 18.17 14.15 0.78
N ASP A 276 19.43 14.27 1.22
CA ASP A 276 19.91 15.48 1.92
C ASP A 276 19.83 16.72 1.01
N THR A 277 20.03 16.55 -0.30
CA THR A 277 19.85 17.63 -1.28
C THR A 277 18.38 18.03 -1.42
N LEU A 278 17.49 17.05 -1.51
CA LEU A 278 16.05 17.30 -1.58
C LEU A 278 15.50 17.94 -0.27
N ASP A 279 16.05 17.54 0.88
CA ASP A 279 15.68 18.18 2.18
C ASP A 279 16.04 19.67 2.20
N LYS A 280 17.25 20.04 1.73
CA LYS A 280 17.64 21.44 1.59
C LYS A 280 16.70 22.24 0.66
N GLU A 281 16.27 21.62 -0.45
CA GLU A 281 15.28 22.22 -1.36
C GLU A 281 13.92 22.44 -0.67
N VAL A 282 13.45 21.46 0.14
CA VAL A 282 12.21 21.62 0.93
C VAL A 282 12.31 22.79 1.91
N GLN A 283 13.48 22.97 2.56
CA GLN A 283 13.70 24.04 3.51
C GLN A 283 13.81 25.42 2.83
N ALA A 284 14.43 25.50 1.66
CA ALA A 284 14.71 26.76 0.98
C ALA A 284 13.55 27.22 0.06
N HIS A 285 12.93 26.26 -0.65
CA HIS A 285 11.96 26.50 -1.71
C HIS A 285 10.80 25.48 -1.70
N PRO A 286 10.01 25.39 -0.62
CA PRO A 286 8.92 24.40 -0.50
C PRO A 286 7.87 24.54 -1.62
N GLU A 287 7.68 25.76 -2.16
CA GLU A 287 6.74 26.05 -3.25
C GLU A 287 7.07 25.32 -4.55
N ASN A 288 8.33 24.94 -4.79
CA ASN A 288 8.75 24.20 -5.97
C ASN A 288 8.31 22.72 -5.95
N ARG A 289 8.03 22.19 -4.75
CA ARG A 289 7.63 20.78 -4.52
C ARG A 289 8.56 19.74 -5.18
N THR A 290 9.87 20.06 -5.25
CA THR A 290 10.88 19.24 -5.90
C THR A 290 10.98 17.84 -5.26
N ALA A 291 10.96 17.79 -3.92
CA ALA A 291 11.00 16.56 -3.16
C ALA A 291 9.76 15.68 -3.37
N GLN A 292 8.56 16.29 -3.38
CA GLN A 292 7.31 15.58 -3.64
C GLN A 292 7.26 15.03 -5.06
N LYS A 293 7.74 15.79 -6.03
CA LYS A 293 7.84 15.35 -7.41
C LYS A 293 8.76 14.13 -7.52
N ARG A 294 9.96 14.20 -6.94
CA ARG A 294 10.91 13.08 -6.94
C ARG A 294 10.34 11.85 -6.24
N LEU A 295 9.69 12.03 -5.08
CA LEU A 295 9.03 10.96 -4.35
C LEU A 295 7.96 10.27 -5.21
N ALA A 296 7.08 11.06 -5.84
CA ALA A 296 6.01 10.55 -6.69
C ALA A 296 6.55 9.79 -7.91
N GLU A 297 7.58 10.30 -8.56
CA GLU A 297 8.24 9.65 -9.70
C GLU A 297 8.85 8.32 -9.30
N GLU A 298 9.65 8.28 -8.23
CA GLU A 298 10.34 7.07 -7.78
C GLU A 298 9.37 5.97 -7.34
N VAL A 299 8.37 6.31 -6.53
CA VAL A 299 7.44 5.30 -6.02
C VAL A 299 6.48 4.82 -7.12
N THR A 300 6.03 5.71 -8.01
CA THR A 300 5.20 5.31 -9.16
C THR A 300 5.97 4.41 -10.13
N ARG A 301 7.23 4.73 -10.41
CA ARG A 301 8.13 3.90 -11.22
C ARG A 301 8.32 2.52 -10.59
N PHE A 302 8.55 2.46 -9.30
CA PHE A 302 8.74 1.20 -8.59
C PHE A 302 7.51 0.29 -8.64
N VAL A 303 6.31 0.85 -8.45
CA VAL A 303 5.06 0.06 -8.36
C VAL A 303 4.46 -0.22 -9.74
N HIS A 304 4.45 0.78 -10.64
CA HIS A 304 3.74 0.72 -11.92
C HIS A 304 4.66 0.67 -13.15
N GLY A 305 5.98 0.69 -12.93
CA GLY A 305 6.99 0.70 -14.00
C GLY A 305 7.07 2.04 -14.74
N GLU A 306 7.95 2.11 -15.74
CA GLU A 306 8.13 3.31 -16.56
C GLU A 306 6.87 3.68 -17.36
N ALA A 307 6.13 2.69 -17.83
CA ALA A 307 4.88 2.92 -18.57
C ALA A 307 3.81 3.58 -17.68
N GLY A 308 3.65 3.10 -16.43
CA GLY A 308 2.71 3.70 -15.49
C GLY A 308 3.12 5.11 -15.08
N LEU A 309 4.42 5.37 -14.88
CA LEU A 309 4.91 6.72 -14.62
C LEU A 309 4.67 7.65 -15.82
N ALA A 310 4.97 7.22 -17.03
CA ALA A 310 4.73 8.01 -18.24
C ALA A 310 3.25 8.36 -18.39
N GLN A 311 2.35 7.40 -18.14
CA GLN A 311 0.90 7.62 -18.13
C GLN A 311 0.50 8.66 -17.06
N ALA A 312 0.99 8.55 -15.85
CA ALA A 312 0.70 9.49 -14.76
C ALA A 312 1.15 10.91 -15.09
N LEU A 313 2.34 11.07 -15.66
CA LEU A 313 2.88 12.37 -16.07
C LEU A 313 2.11 12.96 -17.25
N LYS A 314 1.73 12.16 -18.26
CA LYS A 314 0.88 12.57 -19.39
C LYS A 314 -0.47 13.13 -18.89
N VAL A 315 -1.16 12.38 -18.03
CA VAL A 315 -2.44 12.81 -17.46
C VAL A 315 -2.27 14.07 -16.62
N THR A 316 -1.22 14.15 -15.79
CA THR A 316 -0.92 15.34 -15.00
C THR A 316 -0.72 16.58 -15.86
N ALA A 317 0.05 16.47 -16.95
CA ALA A 317 0.30 17.56 -17.89
C ALA A 317 -0.98 18.01 -18.59
N ALA A 318 -1.79 17.06 -19.08
CA ALA A 318 -3.06 17.32 -19.76
C ALA A 318 -4.07 18.05 -18.84
N LEU A 319 -4.15 17.64 -17.58
CA LEU A 319 -5.03 18.31 -16.59
C LEU A 319 -4.52 19.68 -16.21
N PHE A 320 -3.21 19.88 -16.16
CA PHE A 320 -2.62 21.20 -15.88
C PHE A 320 -2.88 22.18 -17.03
N SER A 321 -2.59 21.81 -18.28
CA SER A 321 -2.86 22.63 -19.48
C SER A 321 -4.35 22.80 -19.76
N GLY A 322 -5.15 21.78 -19.43
CA GLY A 322 -6.58 21.69 -19.76
C GLY A 322 -6.84 21.06 -21.12
N ASP A 323 -5.82 20.49 -21.73
CA ASP A 323 -5.92 19.76 -23.00
C ASP A 323 -6.09 18.27 -22.73
N ILE A 324 -7.35 17.89 -22.45
CA ILE A 324 -7.73 16.50 -22.13
C ILE A 324 -8.16 15.71 -23.37
N ALA A 325 -8.21 16.33 -24.54
CA ALA A 325 -8.69 15.71 -25.79
C ALA A 325 -7.82 14.52 -26.22
N GLU A 326 -6.53 14.54 -25.88
CA GLU A 326 -5.56 13.49 -26.21
C GLU A 326 -5.53 12.31 -25.22
N LEU A 327 -6.28 12.39 -24.11
CA LEU A 327 -6.38 11.32 -23.15
C LEU A 327 -7.23 10.18 -23.69
N THR A 328 -6.81 8.94 -23.46
CA THR A 328 -7.63 7.76 -23.75
C THR A 328 -8.80 7.66 -22.78
N GLY A 329 -9.81 6.86 -23.10
CA GLY A 329 -10.95 6.61 -22.22
C GLY A 329 -10.52 6.05 -20.86
N GLU A 330 -9.54 5.16 -20.86
CA GLU A 330 -9.00 4.53 -19.65
C GLU A 330 -8.25 5.54 -18.78
N GLU A 331 -7.46 6.45 -19.39
CA GLU A 331 -6.79 7.56 -18.70
C GLU A 331 -7.78 8.53 -18.07
N ILE A 332 -8.87 8.85 -18.78
CA ILE A 332 -9.95 9.72 -18.30
C ILE A 332 -10.68 9.05 -17.14
N GLU A 333 -11.09 7.80 -17.30
CA GLU A 333 -11.74 7.06 -16.21
C GLU A 333 -10.86 6.94 -14.96
N GLY A 334 -9.58 6.61 -15.13
CA GLY A 334 -8.62 6.56 -14.05
C GLY A 334 -8.38 7.91 -13.37
N ALA A 335 -8.39 9.02 -14.13
CA ALA A 335 -8.18 10.36 -13.58
C ALA A 335 -9.40 10.90 -12.81
N PHE A 336 -10.60 10.51 -13.23
CA PHE A 336 -11.84 11.10 -12.74
C PHE A 336 -12.73 10.15 -11.93
N ARG A 337 -12.33 8.90 -11.71
CA ARG A 337 -13.11 7.89 -10.97
C ARG A 337 -13.61 8.39 -9.62
N ASN A 338 -12.78 9.13 -8.90
CA ASN A 338 -13.05 9.64 -7.56
C ASN A 338 -13.35 11.15 -7.53
N THR A 339 -13.55 11.79 -8.70
CA THR A 339 -13.93 13.19 -8.75
C THR A 339 -15.41 13.35 -8.45
N LYS A 340 -15.73 14.43 -7.73
CA LYS A 340 -17.13 14.77 -7.45
C LYS A 340 -17.80 15.15 -8.75
N GLY A 341 -18.84 14.48 -9.10
CA GLY A 341 -19.74 14.76 -10.21
C GLY A 341 -21.01 13.94 -10.00
N GLY A 342 -22.09 14.39 -10.56
CA GLY A 342 -23.37 13.68 -10.53
C GLY A 342 -23.57 12.84 -11.78
N GLU A 343 -24.81 12.50 -12.03
CA GLU A 343 -25.24 11.73 -13.21
C GLU A 343 -26.26 12.54 -14.01
N VAL A 344 -26.28 12.32 -15.32
CA VAL A 344 -27.36 12.78 -16.21
C VAL A 344 -28.02 11.58 -16.90
N ALA A 345 -29.31 11.69 -17.16
CA ALA A 345 -30.09 10.57 -17.69
C ALA A 345 -29.70 10.21 -19.14
N PHE A 346 -29.22 11.19 -19.91
CA PHE A 346 -28.81 11.02 -21.30
C PHE A 346 -27.91 12.16 -21.77
N ALA A 347 -27.22 11.96 -22.88
CA ALA A 347 -26.50 13.01 -23.62
C ALA A 347 -26.86 12.92 -25.13
N PRO A 348 -26.92 14.04 -25.87
CA PRO A 348 -26.58 15.40 -25.46
C PRO A 348 -27.60 16.02 -24.50
N VAL A 349 -27.13 16.89 -23.59
CA VAL A 349 -27.94 17.56 -22.55
C VAL A 349 -27.61 19.05 -22.52
N ASN A 350 -28.60 19.91 -22.17
CA ASN A 350 -28.32 21.34 -21.99
C ASN A 350 -27.31 21.56 -20.85
N ILE A 351 -26.28 22.37 -21.13
CA ILE A 351 -25.16 22.58 -20.20
C ILE A 351 -25.62 23.14 -18.84
N VAL A 352 -26.54 24.11 -18.81
CA VAL A 352 -27.02 24.71 -17.55
C VAL A 352 -27.75 23.70 -16.70
N GLY A 353 -28.57 22.84 -17.35
CA GLY A 353 -29.24 21.74 -16.65
C GLY A 353 -28.26 20.75 -16.10
N ALA A 354 -27.32 20.25 -16.90
CA ALA A 354 -26.32 19.25 -16.52
C ALA A 354 -25.45 19.71 -15.36
N LEU A 355 -24.97 20.95 -15.35
CA LEU A 355 -24.14 21.49 -14.27
C LEU A 355 -24.87 21.53 -12.92
N VAL A 356 -26.18 21.81 -12.93
CA VAL A 356 -26.97 21.86 -11.69
C VAL A 356 -27.39 20.45 -11.25
N GLU A 357 -27.84 19.59 -12.16
CA GLU A 357 -28.23 18.21 -11.88
C GLU A 357 -27.07 17.39 -11.33
N ALA A 358 -25.89 17.57 -11.91
CA ALA A 358 -24.66 16.92 -11.44
C ALA A 358 -24.02 17.56 -10.20
N GLY A 359 -24.61 18.62 -9.64
CA GLY A 359 -24.11 19.28 -8.44
C GLY A 359 -22.81 20.08 -8.62
N VAL A 360 -22.41 20.36 -9.87
CA VAL A 360 -21.26 21.22 -10.20
C VAL A 360 -21.57 22.67 -9.83
N GLU A 361 -22.83 23.08 -10.06
CA GLU A 361 -23.35 24.39 -9.71
C GLU A 361 -24.57 24.28 -8.78
N LYS A 362 -24.68 25.25 -7.88
CA LYS A 362 -25.78 25.30 -6.88
C LYS A 362 -27.12 25.77 -7.50
N SER A 363 -27.09 26.46 -8.61
CA SER A 363 -28.28 27.00 -9.25
C SER A 363 -28.07 27.28 -10.74
N LYS A 364 -29.15 27.29 -11.51
CA LYS A 364 -29.14 27.68 -12.93
C LYS A 364 -28.63 29.11 -13.18
N ARG A 365 -28.83 30.02 -12.21
CA ARG A 365 -28.32 31.39 -12.29
C ARG A 365 -26.79 31.39 -12.23
N GLN A 366 -26.21 30.68 -11.25
CA GLN A 366 -24.75 30.58 -11.11
C GLN A 366 -24.13 29.88 -12.31
N ALA A 367 -24.76 28.81 -12.81
CA ALA A 367 -24.30 28.10 -13.99
C ALA A 367 -24.21 29.03 -15.20
N ARG A 368 -25.27 29.85 -15.48
CA ARG A 368 -25.27 30.82 -16.59
C ARG A 368 -24.18 31.88 -16.42
N GLU A 369 -23.99 32.41 -15.22
CA GLU A 369 -22.95 33.39 -14.90
C GLU A 369 -21.55 32.84 -15.19
N ASP A 370 -21.24 31.63 -14.69
CA ASP A 370 -19.93 30.99 -14.85
C ASP A 370 -19.66 30.60 -16.32
N ILE A 371 -20.68 30.16 -17.05
CA ILE A 371 -20.59 29.87 -18.49
C ILE A 371 -20.28 31.18 -19.26
N THR A 372 -21.07 32.24 -19.03
CA THR A 372 -20.92 33.53 -19.73
C THR A 372 -19.55 34.16 -19.47
N ASN A 373 -19.06 34.04 -18.23
CA ASN A 373 -17.73 34.51 -17.85
C ASN A 373 -16.60 33.62 -18.39
N GLY A 374 -16.92 32.53 -19.11
CA GLY A 374 -15.94 31.60 -19.66
C GLY A 374 -15.18 30.77 -18.63
N ALA A 375 -15.73 30.62 -17.42
CA ALA A 375 -15.16 29.83 -16.35
C ALA A 375 -15.36 28.32 -16.55
N VAL A 376 -16.24 27.91 -17.46
CA VAL A 376 -16.60 26.51 -17.72
C VAL A 376 -15.95 26.01 -19.01
N ARG A 377 -15.30 24.83 -18.92
CA ARG A 377 -14.86 24.05 -20.07
C ARG A 377 -15.54 22.67 -20.02
N VAL A 378 -15.92 22.17 -21.20
CA VAL A 378 -16.49 20.84 -21.36
C VAL A 378 -15.57 20.05 -22.30
N ASN A 379 -15.12 18.88 -21.84
CA ASN A 379 -14.21 18.00 -22.59
C ASN A 379 -12.97 18.77 -23.15
N GLY A 380 -12.46 19.74 -22.37
CA GLY A 380 -11.32 20.59 -22.74
C GLY A 380 -11.71 21.90 -23.44
N MET A 381 -12.87 21.98 -24.07
CA MET A 381 -13.33 23.17 -24.84
C MET A 381 -14.06 24.19 -23.96
N GLN A 382 -13.71 25.46 -24.09
CA GLN A 382 -14.40 26.54 -23.38
C GLN A 382 -15.80 26.75 -23.97
N ILE A 383 -16.82 26.76 -23.12
CA ILE A 383 -18.21 27.03 -23.52
C ILE A 383 -18.60 28.39 -22.93
N LYS A 384 -19.22 29.24 -23.76
CA LYS A 384 -19.76 30.56 -23.37
C LYS A 384 -21.28 30.67 -23.67
N ASP A 385 -21.82 29.74 -24.44
CA ASP A 385 -23.23 29.71 -24.77
C ASP A 385 -23.99 28.92 -23.69
N THR A 386 -24.95 29.57 -23.05
CA THR A 386 -25.79 28.97 -22.01
C THR A 386 -26.83 28.00 -22.55
N GLU A 387 -27.10 28.04 -23.84
CA GLU A 387 -28.03 27.12 -24.52
C GLU A 387 -27.33 25.95 -25.21
N ALA A 388 -25.99 25.86 -25.06
CA ALA A 388 -25.22 24.79 -25.65
C ALA A 388 -25.67 23.41 -25.15
N SER A 389 -25.74 22.45 -26.07
CA SER A 389 -25.87 21.03 -25.78
C SER A 389 -24.47 20.40 -25.62
N ILE A 390 -24.26 19.68 -24.56
CA ILE A 390 -23.01 19.00 -24.28
C ILE A 390 -23.16 17.48 -24.36
N SER A 391 -22.12 16.83 -24.86
CA SER A 391 -22.06 15.38 -25.04
C SER A 391 -20.93 14.78 -24.24
N ALA A 392 -20.96 13.47 -24.08
CA ALA A 392 -19.85 12.74 -23.44
C ALA A 392 -18.54 12.95 -24.22
N HIS A 393 -17.42 12.82 -23.49
CA HIS A 393 -16.09 12.88 -24.09
C HIS A 393 -15.95 11.73 -25.13
N PRO A 394 -15.47 11.99 -26.36
CA PRO A 394 -15.42 10.98 -27.42
C PRO A 394 -14.73 9.68 -27.03
N ASN A 395 -13.65 9.79 -26.25
CA ASN A 395 -12.83 8.63 -25.86
C ASN A 395 -13.42 7.82 -24.69
N THR A 396 -14.58 8.20 -24.14
CA THR A 396 -15.21 7.50 -22.99
C THR A 396 -16.37 6.58 -23.41
N ASN A 397 -16.53 6.31 -24.69
CA ASN A 397 -17.65 5.51 -25.21
C ASN A 397 -19.02 5.99 -24.74
N GLY A 398 -19.21 7.30 -24.67
CA GLY A 398 -20.48 7.90 -24.28
C GLY A 398 -20.73 7.99 -22.76
N ARG A 399 -19.79 7.54 -21.91
CA ARG A 399 -20.04 7.35 -20.48
C ARG A 399 -19.83 8.59 -19.60
N PHE A 400 -18.95 9.51 -19.99
CA PHE A 400 -18.58 10.64 -19.12
C PHE A 400 -18.50 11.96 -19.88
N ILE A 401 -19.03 13.03 -19.24
CA ILE A 401 -18.81 14.43 -19.64
C ILE A 401 -17.83 15.02 -18.64
N ILE A 402 -16.70 15.55 -19.10
CA ILE A 402 -15.69 16.14 -18.23
C ILE A 402 -15.85 17.64 -18.19
N ILE A 403 -16.11 18.16 -17.00
CA ILE A 403 -16.27 19.60 -16.75
C ILE A 403 -15.03 20.11 -16.02
N ARG A 404 -14.48 21.24 -16.49
CA ARG A 404 -13.50 22.02 -15.75
C ARG A 404 -14.10 23.38 -15.38
N LYS A 405 -14.15 23.70 -14.10
CA LYS A 405 -14.60 24.98 -13.56
C LYS A 405 -13.41 25.77 -13.03
N GLY A 406 -13.15 26.93 -13.63
CA GLY A 406 -11.98 27.74 -13.30
C GLY A 406 -10.66 27.07 -13.72
N LYS A 407 -9.60 27.25 -12.91
CA LYS A 407 -8.25 26.76 -13.25
C LYS A 407 -7.97 25.33 -12.81
N LYS A 408 -8.60 24.85 -11.73
CA LYS A 408 -8.18 23.61 -11.06
C LYS A 408 -9.30 22.61 -10.71
N ASN A 409 -10.56 23.03 -10.80
CA ASN A 409 -11.68 22.17 -10.36
C ASN A 409 -12.22 21.37 -11.53
N TYR A 410 -12.03 20.06 -11.45
CA TYR A 410 -12.56 19.10 -12.41
C TYR A 410 -13.73 18.31 -11.81
N PHE A 411 -14.68 17.95 -12.66
CA PHE A 411 -15.84 17.13 -12.34
C PHE A 411 -16.07 16.13 -13.46
N SER A 412 -16.48 14.94 -13.13
CA SER A 412 -16.89 13.91 -14.07
C SER A 412 -18.40 13.68 -13.93
N ILE A 413 -19.16 13.94 -14.96
CA ILE A 413 -20.60 13.68 -14.99
C ILE A 413 -20.81 12.35 -15.71
N ALA A 414 -21.38 11.37 -15.02
CA ALA A 414 -21.73 10.09 -15.62
C ALA A 414 -23.00 10.25 -16.48
N VAL A 415 -23.01 9.63 -17.66
CA VAL A 415 -24.17 9.51 -18.52
C VAL A 415 -24.75 8.12 -18.32
N LYS A 416 -26.02 8.01 -17.91
CA LYS A 416 -26.68 6.71 -17.75
C LYS A 416 -26.81 6.01 -19.09
N GLU A 417 -26.59 4.68 -19.08
CA GLU A 417 -26.85 3.82 -20.24
C GLU A 417 -28.35 3.66 -20.54
#